data_3cdace8b3c86860ae820cb245d612891
#
_entry.id   3cdace8b3c86860ae820cb245d612891
#
_cell.length_a   1.000
_cell.length_b   1.000
_cell.length_c   1.000
_cell.angle_alpha   90.00
_cell.angle_beta   90.00
_cell.angle_gamma   90.00
#
_symmetry.space_group_name_H-M   'P 1'
#
loop_
_entity.id
_entity.type
_entity.pdbx_description
1 polymer ?
#
loop_
_entity_poly.entity_id
_entity_poly.type
_entity_poly.pdbx_seq_one_letter_code
_entity_poly.pdbx_strand_id
1 'polypeptide(L)'
;LQQAFEGNGKPASFEADPSRDDTYTVGALGVMSSYNRIGAVASSANAGVQVQIMRNEWGFKGYNVTDFTGVTLHASPKESILAGTTAFCGFGTDDSITYWNADALKGDRTMLLAIKQNIHYLLYALANSAAMNGVNSTTRTISVMTWWRMTYRVCIYGFAALTALCALLYVVSAVKSKKQKTAKEA
;
A
#
# COMPACT_ATOMS: atom_id res chain seq x y z
N LEU A 1 -14.32 -3.97 -21.38
CA LEU A 1 -13.60 -4.38 -20.17
C LEU A 1 -12.79 -5.65 -20.42
N GLN A 2 -13.39 -6.70 -20.97
CA GLN A 2 -12.69 -7.96 -21.25
C GLN A 2 -11.42 -7.75 -22.05
N GLN A 3 -11.46 -7.01 -23.15
CA GLN A 3 -10.27 -6.71 -23.98
C GLN A 3 -9.16 -5.99 -23.21
N ALA A 4 -9.51 -5.15 -22.25
CA ALA A 4 -8.53 -4.45 -21.42
C ALA A 4 -7.74 -5.41 -20.51
N PHE A 5 -8.29 -6.58 -20.19
CA PHE A 5 -7.64 -7.58 -19.36
C PHE A 5 -6.92 -8.66 -20.17
N GLU A 6 -7.39 -8.96 -21.35
CA GLU A 6 -6.81 -10.00 -22.22
C GLU A 6 -5.50 -9.55 -22.91
N GLY A 7 -5.33 -8.25 -23.08
CA GLY A 7 -4.11 -7.70 -23.68
C GLY A 7 -3.88 -8.19 -25.11
N ASN A 8 -4.91 -8.35 -25.89
CA ASN A 8 -4.88 -9.00 -27.20
C ASN A 8 -4.63 -8.05 -28.37
N GLY A 9 -3.70 -7.17 -28.28
CA GLY A 9 -3.33 -6.41 -29.43
C GLY A 9 -3.42 -4.90 -29.28
N LYS A 10 -3.44 -4.18 -30.35
CA LYS A 10 -3.30 -2.75 -30.42
C LYS A 10 -4.34 -2.04 -29.54
N PRO A 11 -3.93 -1.11 -28.67
CA PRO A 11 -4.88 -0.25 -27.97
C PRO A 11 -5.68 0.52 -29.04
N ALA A 12 -6.99 0.47 -28.93
CA ALA A 12 -7.92 1.04 -29.91
C ALA A 12 -7.81 2.58 -30.06
N SER A 13 -6.96 3.25 -29.32
CA SER A 13 -6.88 4.70 -29.24
C SER A 13 -5.45 5.28 -29.23
N PHE A 14 -4.43 4.49 -29.46
CA PHE A 14 -3.05 5.00 -29.52
C PHE A 14 -2.59 5.01 -30.98
N GLU A 15 -2.22 6.19 -31.49
CA GLU A 15 -1.43 6.25 -32.74
C GLU A 15 -0.12 5.50 -32.49
N ALA A 16 0.10 4.48 -33.31
CA ALA A 16 1.27 3.65 -33.21
C ALA A 16 2.52 4.52 -33.39
N ASP A 17 3.37 4.62 -32.39
CA ASP A 17 4.71 5.18 -32.52
C ASP A 17 5.52 4.18 -33.40
N PRO A 18 5.92 4.57 -34.62
CA PRO A 18 6.61 3.67 -35.53
C PRO A 18 8.00 3.23 -35.02
N SER A 19 8.51 3.85 -33.98
CA SER A 19 9.75 3.44 -33.31
C SER A 19 9.53 2.37 -32.22
N ARG A 20 8.27 2.05 -31.91
CA ARG A 20 7.89 1.12 -30.86
C ARG A 20 7.38 -0.16 -31.48
N ASP A 21 7.92 -1.28 -31.04
CA ASP A 21 7.37 -2.59 -31.39
C ASP A 21 6.03 -2.80 -30.68
N ASP A 22 4.95 -2.39 -31.34
CA ASP A 22 3.58 -2.47 -30.84
C ASP A 22 2.97 -3.88 -30.96
N THR A 23 3.78 -4.89 -31.23
CA THR A 23 3.29 -6.27 -31.38
C THR A 23 2.78 -6.89 -30.09
N TYR A 24 3.10 -6.28 -28.93
CA TYR A 24 2.65 -6.75 -27.62
C TYR A 24 2.07 -5.64 -26.77
N THR A 25 0.77 -5.54 -26.71
CA THR A 25 0.11 -4.81 -25.63
C THR A 25 -0.18 -5.77 -24.49
N VAL A 26 0.43 -5.49 -23.35
CA VAL A 26 0.06 -6.16 -22.11
C VAL A 26 -1.27 -5.54 -21.66
N GLY A 27 -2.25 -6.36 -21.33
CA GLY A 27 -3.51 -5.89 -20.76
C GLY A 27 -3.31 -5.18 -19.41
N ALA A 28 -4.39 -4.76 -18.78
CA ALA A 28 -4.31 -4.17 -17.46
C ALA A 28 -3.58 -5.09 -16.49
N LEU A 29 -2.57 -4.55 -15.79
CA LEU A 29 -1.73 -5.31 -14.86
C LEU A 29 -2.22 -5.25 -13.42
N GLY A 30 -3.15 -4.37 -13.11
CA GLY A 30 -3.70 -4.20 -11.79
C GLY A 30 -5.20 -3.91 -11.81
N VAL A 31 -5.89 -4.43 -10.81
CA VAL A 31 -7.30 -4.18 -10.55
C VAL A 31 -7.50 -4.00 -9.06
N MET A 32 -8.50 -3.21 -8.67
CA MET A 32 -8.90 -3.04 -7.29
C MET A 32 -10.27 -3.67 -7.07
N SER A 33 -10.41 -4.49 -6.06
CA SER A 33 -11.71 -5.01 -5.61
C SER A 33 -12.49 -3.90 -4.94
N SER A 34 -13.78 -3.85 -5.24
CA SER A 34 -14.70 -2.88 -4.63
C SER A 34 -14.96 -3.20 -3.14
N TYR A 35 -15.37 -2.15 -2.41
CA TYR A 35 -15.68 -2.26 -0.98
C TYR A 35 -17.00 -2.98 -0.70
N ASN A 36 -17.87 -3.06 -1.66
CA ASN A 36 -19.19 -3.68 -1.52
C ASN A 36 -19.14 -5.20 -1.49
N ARG A 37 -20.25 -5.80 -1.11
CA ARG A 37 -20.51 -7.23 -1.21
C ARG A 37 -21.22 -7.58 -2.52
N ILE A 38 -20.97 -8.78 -2.98
CA ILE A 38 -21.68 -9.41 -4.08
C ILE A 38 -22.46 -10.58 -3.46
N GLY A 39 -23.76 -10.37 -3.28
CA GLY A 39 -24.56 -11.23 -2.41
C GLY A 39 -24.09 -11.15 -0.95
N ALA A 40 -23.84 -12.28 -0.33
CA ALA A 40 -23.39 -12.36 1.06
C ALA A 40 -21.86 -12.23 1.22
N VAL A 41 -21.08 -12.25 0.13
CA VAL A 41 -19.62 -12.35 0.14
C VAL A 41 -19.01 -11.01 -0.24
N ALA A 42 -17.97 -10.59 0.49
CA ALA A 42 -17.19 -9.39 0.13
C ALA A 42 -16.56 -9.56 -1.26
N SER A 43 -16.52 -8.49 -2.04
CA SER A 43 -15.99 -8.51 -3.41
C SER A 43 -14.58 -9.11 -3.47
N SER A 44 -13.70 -8.75 -2.55
CA SER A 44 -12.33 -9.29 -2.48
C SER A 44 -12.26 -10.77 -2.10
N ALA A 45 -13.27 -11.31 -1.44
CA ALA A 45 -13.36 -12.72 -1.03
C ALA A 45 -14.24 -13.58 -1.96
N ASN A 46 -14.73 -12.99 -3.04
CA ASN A 46 -15.62 -13.67 -3.97
C ASN A 46 -14.83 -14.40 -5.08
N ALA A 47 -14.60 -15.70 -4.90
CA ALA A 47 -13.87 -16.53 -5.86
C ALA A 47 -14.54 -16.59 -7.25
N GLY A 48 -15.86 -16.44 -7.33
CA GLY A 48 -16.59 -16.35 -8.61
C GLY A 48 -16.13 -15.16 -9.44
N VAL A 49 -15.96 -14.00 -8.82
CA VAL A 49 -15.48 -12.80 -9.50
C VAL A 49 -13.97 -12.85 -9.70
N GLN A 50 -13.24 -13.16 -8.64
CA GLN A 50 -11.78 -13.05 -8.63
C GLN A 50 -11.10 -14.12 -9.49
N VAL A 51 -11.61 -15.32 -9.49
CA VAL A 51 -11.02 -16.45 -10.23
C VAL A 51 -11.81 -16.78 -11.47
N GLN A 52 -13.12 -17.08 -11.34
CA GLN A 52 -13.87 -17.58 -12.49
C GLN A 52 -13.99 -16.53 -13.58
N ILE A 53 -14.46 -15.34 -13.25
CA ILE A 53 -14.65 -14.29 -14.25
C ILE A 53 -13.31 -13.67 -14.65
N MET A 54 -12.60 -13.06 -13.69
CA MET A 54 -11.42 -12.29 -14.06
C MET A 54 -10.29 -13.16 -14.63
N ARG A 55 -9.95 -14.27 -13.98
CA ARG A 55 -8.78 -15.04 -14.38
C ARG A 55 -9.10 -16.09 -15.46
N ASN A 56 -10.22 -16.80 -15.31
CA ASN A 56 -10.53 -17.89 -16.23
C ASN A 56 -11.23 -17.39 -17.50
N GLU A 57 -12.23 -16.51 -17.36
CA GLU A 57 -12.95 -16.02 -18.56
C GLU A 57 -12.21 -14.87 -19.25
N TRP A 58 -11.68 -13.90 -18.49
CA TRP A 58 -11.01 -12.72 -19.05
C TRP A 58 -9.50 -12.88 -19.21
N GLY A 59 -8.91 -13.97 -18.75
CA GLY A 59 -7.47 -14.22 -18.85
C GLY A 59 -6.60 -13.25 -18.05
N PHE A 60 -7.14 -12.54 -17.08
CA PHE A 60 -6.41 -11.56 -16.30
C PHE A 60 -5.27 -12.18 -15.49
N LYS A 61 -4.04 -11.78 -15.76
CA LYS A 61 -2.82 -12.31 -15.13
C LYS A 61 -2.18 -11.37 -14.11
N GLY A 62 -2.71 -10.17 -13.97
CA GLY A 62 -2.17 -9.15 -13.10
C GLY A 62 -2.53 -9.34 -11.62
N TYR A 63 -2.14 -8.37 -10.79
CA TYR A 63 -2.47 -8.38 -9.38
C TYR A 63 -3.84 -7.74 -9.11
N ASN A 64 -4.47 -8.19 -8.02
CA ASN A 64 -5.69 -7.60 -7.50
C ASN A 64 -5.44 -7.12 -6.07
N VAL A 65 -5.76 -5.86 -5.81
CA VAL A 65 -5.65 -5.25 -4.49
C VAL A 65 -7.04 -5.05 -3.88
N THR A 66 -7.16 -5.20 -2.57
CA THR A 66 -8.40 -4.85 -1.86
C THR A 66 -8.57 -3.35 -1.75
N ASP A 67 -9.77 -2.89 -1.44
CA ASP A 67 -9.97 -1.61 -0.78
C ASP A 67 -9.46 -1.69 0.67
N PHE A 68 -9.57 -0.62 1.46
CA PHE A 68 -9.06 -0.58 2.84
C PHE A 68 -9.64 -1.69 3.70
N THR A 69 -8.76 -2.55 4.24
CA THR A 69 -9.14 -3.70 5.07
C THR A 69 -8.98 -3.46 6.57
N GLY A 70 -8.27 -2.42 6.98
CA GLY A 70 -7.86 -2.20 8.37
C GLY A 70 -8.89 -1.54 9.29
N VAL A 71 -10.02 -1.06 8.76
CA VAL A 71 -10.98 -0.27 9.56
C VAL A 71 -12.20 -1.09 10.00
N THR A 72 -12.51 -2.13 9.28
CA THR A 72 -13.61 -3.05 9.60
C THR A 72 -13.27 -4.44 9.09
N LEU A 73 -13.73 -5.46 9.76
CA LEU A 73 -13.72 -6.86 9.30
C LEU A 73 -14.59 -7.04 8.04
N HIS A 74 -14.36 -6.18 7.05
CA HIS A 74 -15.17 -6.11 5.84
C HIS A 74 -14.99 -7.36 4.96
N ALA A 75 -13.76 -7.85 4.91
CA ALA A 75 -13.43 -9.12 4.28
C ALA A 75 -12.38 -9.84 5.13
N SER A 76 -12.60 -11.13 5.36
CA SER A 76 -11.58 -11.97 6.01
C SER A 76 -10.35 -12.05 5.10
N PRO A 77 -9.15 -11.71 5.60
CA PRO A 77 -7.92 -11.85 4.82
C PRO A 77 -7.73 -13.28 4.30
N LYS A 78 -8.03 -14.28 5.12
CA LYS A 78 -7.91 -15.67 4.73
C LYS A 78 -8.81 -16.02 3.55
N GLU A 79 -10.07 -15.63 3.59
CA GLU A 79 -11.02 -15.87 2.50
C GLU A 79 -10.62 -15.12 1.23
N SER A 80 -10.16 -13.88 1.37
CA SER A 80 -9.70 -13.07 0.24
C SER A 80 -8.47 -13.68 -0.46
N ILE A 81 -7.49 -14.22 0.30
CA ILE A 81 -6.35 -14.92 -0.29
C ILE A 81 -6.81 -16.17 -1.05
N LEU A 82 -7.66 -16.97 -0.42
CA LEU A 82 -8.18 -18.19 -1.04
C LEU A 82 -9.02 -17.89 -2.29
N ALA A 83 -9.66 -16.72 -2.33
CA ALA A 83 -10.39 -16.23 -3.48
C ALA A 83 -9.51 -15.59 -4.58
N GLY A 84 -8.18 -15.51 -4.41
CA GLY A 84 -7.26 -15.02 -5.43
C GLY A 84 -6.91 -13.53 -5.34
N THR A 85 -7.22 -12.86 -4.24
CA THR A 85 -6.75 -11.49 -3.95
C THR A 85 -5.26 -11.52 -3.65
N THR A 86 -4.48 -10.68 -4.32
CA THR A 86 -3.02 -10.73 -4.30
C THR A 86 -2.37 -9.70 -3.40
N ALA A 87 -3.04 -8.58 -3.14
CA ALA A 87 -2.52 -7.51 -2.31
C ALA A 87 -3.62 -6.92 -1.42
N PHE A 88 -3.21 -6.35 -0.31
CA PHE A 88 -4.13 -5.77 0.67
C PHE A 88 -3.77 -4.31 0.91
N CYS A 89 -4.77 -3.44 0.78
CA CYS A 89 -4.64 -2.03 1.12
C CYS A 89 -4.98 -1.86 2.60
N GLY A 90 -3.96 -1.76 3.46
CA GLY A 90 -4.12 -1.59 4.90
C GLY A 90 -3.31 -0.42 5.42
N PHE A 91 -3.71 0.15 6.53
CA PHE A 91 -3.01 1.25 7.19
C PHE A 91 -1.84 0.81 8.09
N GLY A 92 -1.37 -0.42 7.93
CA GLY A 92 -0.18 -0.91 8.63
C GLY A 92 -0.35 -1.14 10.12
N THR A 93 -1.56 -1.24 10.63
CA THR A 93 -1.82 -1.51 12.04
C THR A 93 -2.37 -2.92 12.27
N ASP A 94 -1.63 -3.62 12.99
CA ASP A 94 -1.82 -4.71 13.97
C ASP A 94 -2.68 -5.92 13.62
N ASP A 95 -3.92 -5.79 13.21
CA ASP A 95 -4.80 -6.95 13.05
C ASP A 95 -4.46 -7.79 11.81
N SER A 96 -4.00 -7.16 10.74
CA SER A 96 -3.57 -7.87 9.55
C SER A 96 -2.30 -8.69 9.78
N ILE A 97 -1.35 -8.18 10.57
CA ILE A 97 -0.08 -8.83 10.86
C ILE A 97 -0.28 -10.13 11.65
N THR A 98 -1.27 -10.17 12.52
CA THR A 98 -1.59 -11.37 13.32
C THR A 98 -1.99 -12.56 12.44
N TYR A 99 -2.70 -12.29 11.33
CA TYR A 99 -3.10 -13.34 10.37
C TYR A 99 -1.99 -13.76 9.42
N TRP A 100 -0.92 -12.98 9.30
CA TRP A 100 0.14 -13.15 8.30
C TRP A 100 1.45 -13.67 8.86
N ASN A 101 1.52 -13.96 10.15
CA ASN A 101 2.76 -14.47 10.70
C ASN A 101 3.05 -15.88 10.14
N ALA A 102 4.33 -16.17 9.94
CA ALA A 102 4.76 -17.43 9.36
C ALA A 102 4.29 -18.64 10.18
N ASP A 103 4.12 -18.48 11.49
CA ASP A 103 3.71 -19.57 12.38
C ASP A 103 2.23 -19.89 12.23
N ALA A 104 1.37 -18.90 12.00
CA ALA A 104 -0.03 -19.11 11.71
C ALA A 104 -0.26 -19.82 10.35
N LEU A 105 0.67 -19.64 9.42
CA LEU A 105 0.60 -20.25 8.09
C LEU A 105 1.25 -21.63 8.00
N LYS A 106 2.10 -21.99 8.98
CA LYS A 106 2.72 -23.31 9.04
C LYS A 106 1.65 -24.38 9.19
N GLY A 107 1.66 -25.34 8.31
CA GLY A 107 0.72 -26.46 8.33
C GLY A 107 -0.56 -26.26 7.50
N ASP A 108 -0.90 -25.04 7.10
CA ASP A 108 -2.00 -24.80 6.17
C ASP A 108 -1.52 -24.84 4.71
N ARG A 109 -1.44 -26.04 4.16
CA ARG A 109 -0.97 -26.25 2.77
C ARG A 109 -1.82 -25.49 1.75
N THR A 110 -3.12 -25.43 1.94
CA THR A 110 -4.04 -24.77 1.02
C THR A 110 -3.75 -23.28 0.97
N MET A 111 -3.56 -22.66 2.14
CA MET A 111 -3.20 -21.25 2.25
C MET A 111 -1.85 -20.96 1.61
N LEU A 112 -0.84 -21.80 1.87
CA LEU A 112 0.49 -21.64 1.27
C LEU A 112 0.46 -21.72 -0.25
N LEU A 113 -0.33 -22.63 -0.82
CA LEU A 113 -0.49 -22.74 -2.27
C LEU A 113 -1.21 -21.52 -2.85
N ALA A 114 -2.25 -21.01 -2.17
CA ALA A 114 -2.95 -19.80 -2.58
C ALA A 114 -2.02 -18.57 -2.54
N ILE A 115 -1.26 -18.40 -1.48
CA ILE A 115 -0.26 -17.32 -1.36
C ILE A 115 0.79 -17.43 -2.48
N LYS A 116 1.32 -18.63 -2.73
CA LYS A 116 2.29 -18.85 -3.81
C LYS A 116 1.71 -18.44 -5.16
N GLN A 117 0.48 -18.81 -5.46
CA GLN A 117 -0.21 -18.41 -6.68
C GLN A 117 -0.42 -16.89 -6.77
N ASN A 118 -0.83 -16.27 -5.69
CA ASN A 118 -1.04 -14.83 -5.62
C ASN A 118 0.26 -14.04 -5.81
N ILE A 119 1.35 -14.51 -5.22
CA ILE A 119 2.69 -13.94 -5.45
C ILE A 119 3.10 -14.07 -6.92
N HIS A 120 2.76 -15.17 -7.58
CA HIS A 120 3.04 -15.34 -9.00
C HIS A 120 2.36 -14.25 -9.86
N TYR A 121 1.10 -13.94 -9.59
CA TYR A 121 0.39 -12.84 -10.27
C TYR A 121 1.01 -11.46 -10.00
N LEU A 122 1.44 -11.22 -8.76
CA LEU A 122 2.12 -9.99 -8.40
C LEU A 122 3.46 -9.85 -9.15
N LEU A 123 4.25 -10.91 -9.18
CA LEU A 123 5.53 -10.94 -9.89
C LEU A 123 5.34 -10.78 -11.40
N TYR A 124 4.30 -11.38 -11.97
CA TYR A 124 3.96 -11.18 -13.37
C TYR A 124 3.67 -9.70 -13.67
N ALA A 125 2.86 -9.04 -12.83
CA ALA A 125 2.57 -7.63 -13.01
C ALA A 125 3.81 -6.75 -12.89
N LEU A 126 4.68 -7.03 -11.91
CA LEU A 126 5.95 -6.31 -11.73
C LEU A 126 6.87 -6.49 -12.94
N ALA A 127 7.03 -7.72 -13.43
CA ALA A 127 7.90 -8.02 -14.55
C ALA A 127 7.46 -7.35 -15.87
N ASN A 128 6.15 -7.15 -16.03
CA ASN A 128 5.57 -6.51 -17.21
C ASN A 128 5.25 -5.01 -17.03
N SER A 129 5.67 -4.43 -15.92
CA SER A 129 5.47 -3.00 -15.64
C SER A 129 6.75 -2.20 -15.77
N ALA A 130 6.61 -0.88 -15.86
CA ALA A 130 7.75 0.03 -15.85
C ALA A 130 8.52 0.03 -14.50
N ALA A 131 7.99 -0.61 -13.46
CA ALA A 131 8.64 -0.68 -12.15
C ALA A 131 10.00 -1.42 -12.20
N MET A 132 10.18 -2.32 -13.16
CA MET A 132 11.45 -3.05 -13.35
C MET A 132 12.40 -2.36 -14.35
N ASN A 133 12.02 -1.23 -14.93
CA ASN A 133 12.88 -0.51 -15.88
C ASN A 133 14.08 0.08 -15.13
N GLY A 134 15.27 -0.30 -15.55
CA GLY A 134 16.54 0.13 -14.92
C GLY A 134 16.88 -0.57 -13.61
N VAL A 135 16.07 -1.52 -13.16
CA VAL A 135 16.37 -2.33 -11.98
C VAL A 135 17.03 -3.64 -12.38
N ASN A 136 18.19 -3.93 -11.83
CA ASN A 136 18.95 -5.16 -12.09
C ASN A 136 19.61 -5.66 -10.80
N SER A 137 20.32 -6.78 -10.86
CA SER A 137 20.97 -7.40 -9.70
C SER A 137 22.04 -6.52 -9.03
N THR A 138 22.52 -5.47 -9.68
CA THR A 138 23.50 -4.53 -9.14
C THR A 138 22.87 -3.25 -8.62
N THR A 139 21.57 -3.06 -8.82
CA THR A 139 20.84 -1.87 -8.36
C THR A 139 20.83 -1.82 -6.84
N ARG A 140 21.28 -0.69 -6.27
CA ARG A 140 21.24 -0.45 -4.84
C ARG A 140 20.28 0.68 -4.53
N THR A 141 19.42 0.45 -3.56
CA THR A 141 18.57 1.50 -3.01
C THR A 141 19.37 2.31 -1.98
N ILE A 142 19.53 3.60 -2.22
CA ILE A 142 20.11 4.53 -1.27
C ILE A 142 19.03 5.49 -0.75
N SER A 143 19.01 5.71 0.56
CA SER A 143 18.13 6.70 1.15
C SER A 143 18.79 8.06 1.07
N VAL A 144 18.23 8.96 0.26
CA VAL A 144 18.73 10.33 0.11
C VAL A 144 17.82 11.27 0.91
N MET A 145 18.45 12.04 1.81
CA MET A 145 17.71 13.10 2.51
C MET A 145 17.53 14.28 1.55
N THR A 146 16.29 14.48 1.13
CA THR A 146 15.95 15.61 0.27
C THR A 146 16.07 16.92 1.03
N TRP A 147 16.41 18.02 0.33
CA TRP A 147 16.60 19.35 0.92
C TRP A 147 15.36 19.82 1.73
N TRP A 148 14.16 19.55 1.25
CA TRP A 148 12.92 19.93 1.92
C TRP A 148 12.71 19.15 3.23
N ARG A 149 13.11 17.87 3.31
CA ARG A 149 13.07 17.10 4.57
C ARG A 149 14.06 17.65 5.59
N MET A 150 15.23 18.10 5.13
CA MET A 150 16.22 18.73 5.99
C MET A 150 15.68 20.05 6.54
N THR A 151 15.14 20.92 5.68
CA THR A 151 14.51 22.17 6.09
C THR A 151 13.38 21.95 7.08
N TYR A 152 12.50 20.99 6.82
CA TYR A 152 11.41 20.64 7.71
C TYR A 152 11.90 20.24 9.11
N ARG A 153 12.95 19.41 9.19
CA ARG A 153 13.54 19.03 10.48
C ARG A 153 14.15 20.23 11.21
N VAL A 154 14.88 21.09 10.50
CA VAL A 154 15.46 22.33 11.09
C VAL A 154 14.35 23.22 11.65
N CYS A 155 13.26 23.41 10.91
CA CYS A 155 12.11 24.18 11.40
C CYS A 155 11.48 23.55 12.66
N ILE A 156 11.25 22.24 12.67
CA ILE A 156 10.68 21.56 13.84
C ILE A 156 11.56 21.78 15.07
N TYR A 157 12.86 21.52 14.96
CA TYR A 157 13.77 21.66 16.09
C TYR A 157 13.93 23.13 16.51
N GLY A 158 13.94 24.06 15.55
CA GLY A 158 13.97 25.50 15.82
C GLY A 158 12.74 25.96 16.60
N PHE A 159 11.54 25.58 16.18
CA PHE A 159 10.31 25.92 16.90
C PHE A 159 10.22 25.23 18.27
N ALA A 160 10.67 23.99 18.37
CA ALA A 160 10.70 23.29 19.66
C ALA A 160 11.65 24.00 20.66
N ALA A 161 12.84 24.40 20.23
CA ALA A 161 13.79 25.15 21.03
C ALA A 161 13.23 26.54 21.46
N LEU A 162 12.61 27.25 20.53
CA LEU A 162 11.97 28.53 20.83
C LEU A 162 10.84 28.39 21.84
N THR A 163 10.00 27.37 21.69
CA THR A 163 8.91 27.08 22.64
C THR A 163 9.47 26.77 24.03
N ALA A 164 10.52 25.95 24.11
CA ALA A 164 11.16 25.62 25.38
C ALA A 164 11.76 26.88 26.03
N LEU A 165 12.40 27.77 25.26
CA LEU A 165 12.94 29.04 25.75
C LEU A 165 11.83 29.95 26.28
N CYS A 166 10.73 30.12 25.54
CA CYS A 166 9.59 30.92 25.98
C CYS A 166 8.98 30.36 27.28
N ALA A 167 8.83 29.06 27.39
CA ALA A 167 8.32 28.41 28.60
C ALA A 167 9.24 28.67 29.82
N LEU A 168 10.54 28.56 29.60
CA LEU A 168 11.54 28.83 30.64
C LEU A 168 11.50 30.30 31.11
N LEU A 169 11.45 31.24 30.18
CA LEU A 169 11.33 32.67 30.47
C LEU A 169 10.04 32.98 31.22
N TYR A 170 8.94 32.34 30.84
CA TYR A 170 7.67 32.48 31.55
C TYR A 170 7.76 31.98 33.00
N VAL A 171 8.33 30.80 33.22
CA VAL A 171 8.53 30.25 34.57
C VAL A 171 9.41 31.16 35.42
N VAL A 172 10.54 31.62 34.86
CA VAL A 172 11.43 32.56 35.58
C VAL A 172 10.71 33.86 35.95
N SER A 173 9.93 34.41 35.03
CA SER A 173 9.14 35.63 35.28
C SER A 173 8.08 35.40 36.39
N ALA A 174 7.36 34.27 36.31
CA ALA A 174 6.36 33.94 37.33
C ALA A 174 6.96 33.78 38.73
N VAL A 175 8.12 33.12 38.82
CA VAL A 175 8.83 32.94 40.12
C VAL A 175 9.31 34.28 40.68
N LYS A 176 9.88 35.16 39.82
CA LYS A 176 10.29 36.51 40.23
C LYS A 176 9.10 37.33 40.73
N SER A 177 8.00 37.32 40.00
CA SER A 177 6.76 38.01 40.39
C SER A 177 6.22 37.55 41.76
N LYS A 178 6.22 36.23 41.99
CA LYS A 178 5.80 35.64 43.25
C LYS A 178 6.70 36.08 44.42
N LYS A 179 8.03 36.06 44.25
CA LYS A 179 8.98 36.55 45.28
C LYS A 179 8.78 38.03 45.64
N GLN A 180 8.52 38.87 44.62
CA GLN A 180 8.29 40.30 44.85
C GLN A 180 6.99 40.58 45.61
N LYS A 181 5.94 39.80 45.39
CA LYS A 181 4.70 39.92 46.15
C LYS A 181 4.91 39.54 47.61
N THR A 182 5.57 38.42 47.88
CA THR A 182 5.85 37.96 49.25
C THR A 182 6.75 38.95 50.01
N ALA A 183 7.71 39.63 49.35
CA ALA A 183 8.58 40.63 49.94
C ALA A 183 7.88 41.99 50.21
N LYS A 184 6.71 42.25 49.64
CA LYS A 184 5.91 43.45 49.89
C LYS A 184 4.86 43.22 51.00
N GLU A 185 4.55 41.98 51.29
CA GLU A 185 3.57 41.59 52.34
C GLU A 185 4.25 41.30 53.70
N ALA A 186 5.58 41.22 53.75
CA ALA A 186 6.40 41.11 54.95
C ALA A 186 6.97 42.46 55.37
#